data_24262896c2d5e7fd984297c47ac9c487
#
_entry.id   24262896c2d5e7fd984297c47ac9c487
#
_cell.length_a   1.000
_cell.length_b   1.000
_cell.length_c   1.000
_cell.angle_alpha   90.00
_cell.angle_beta   90.00
_cell.angle_gamma   90.00
#
_symmetry.space_group_name_H-M   'P 1'
#
loop_
_entity.id
_entity.type
_entity.pdbx_description
1 polymer ?
#
loop_
_entity_poly.entity_id
_entity_poly.type
_entity_poly.pdbx_seq_one_letter_code
_entity_poly.pdbx_strand_id
1 'polypeptide(L)'
;MVATRQRSPKTGVDASPPTTPLAFGTSRSAASTRPALIDCDLHNELHGDVLALVPYLPDRWKRHLETFGVRSPAGGFYPRFMDHREDARPPSGRRAGSEVAFTRSQYLDPFRVAYGILIPLSPAANQQNHEFGAALATACNDWQVAEWLDPEPRLRASIVVPIEAPDLAVAEIRRRASDPRFVQVQFTGRPQEPMGRRKYWPIYEACQEYGLKVISHAFGSYGQPITGAGWPSFYLEDHVGPAQAMQANIISLVAEGVFDRFPDLKVVSVENGAGWLPSLMWRLDASWSLLREEVPHLQMAPSEYVRRHIWATTQPMEEPHQPHQFGEFIDHLGSLADHILFASDYPHWDADQPDEAFPVRLAPELEYKIYYGNAAALYGLGETK
;
A
#
# COMPACT_ATOMS: atom_id res chain seq x y z
N MET A 1 16.44 -22.25 -52.16
CA MET A 1 14.97 -22.11 -52.11
C MET A 1 14.52 -22.43 -50.69
N VAL A 2 14.30 -21.39 -49.91
CA VAL A 2 13.78 -21.53 -48.53
C VAL A 2 12.34 -21.06 -48.57
N ALA A 3 11.42 -21.97 -48.24
CA ALA A 3 10.01 -21.71 -48.25
C ALA A 3 9.60 -20.88 -47.07
N THR A 4 9.19 -19.65 -47.28
CA THR A 4 8.59 -18.74 -46.31
C THR A 4 7.17 -19.20 -45.98
N ARG A 5 6.96 -19.74 -44.77
CA ARG A 5 5.60 -19.95 -44.22
C ARG A 5 5.03 -18.59 -43.85
N GLN A 6 4.03 -18.15 -44.64
CA GLN A 6 3.16 -17.04 -44.25
C GLN A 6 2.35 -17.46 -43.02
N ARG A 7 2.54 -16.80 -41.91
CA ARG A 7 1.61 -16.81 -40.75
C ARG A 7 0.50 -15.83 -41.06
N SER A 8 -0.73 -16.29 -41.20
CA SER A 8 -1.92 -15.46 -41.22
C SER A 8 -2.00 -14.67 -39.89
N PRO A 9 -2.29 -13.36 -39.89
CA PRO A 9 -2.52 -12.62 -38.67
C PRO A 9 -3.83 -13.13 -38.05
N LYS A 10 -3.79 -13.66 -36.83
CA LYS A 10 -4.97 -13.79 -35.98
C LYS A 10 -5.37 -12.40 -35.53
N THR A 11 -6.12 -11.69 -36.32
CA THR A 11 -6.85 -10.49 -35.92
C THR A 11 -8.10 -10.94 -35.20
N GLY A 12 -8.11 -10.81 -33.91
CA GLY A 12 -9.26 -11.09 -33.07
C GLY A 12 -8.85 -10.80 -31.65
N VAL A 13 -8.46 -9.57 -31.37
CA VAL A 13 -8.60 -9.04 -29.99
C VAL A 13 -10.10 -8.84 -29.86
N ASP A 14 -10.74 -9.73 -29.13
CA ASP A 14 -12.13 -9.54 -28.73
C ASP A 14 -12.16 -8.25 -27.89
N ALA A 15 -12.66 -7.18 -28.49
CA ALA A 15 -12.80 -5.87 -27.85
C ALA A 15 -14.07 -5.82 -27.00
N SER A 16 -14.45 -6.94 -26.41
CA SER A 16 -15.44 -6.93 -25.35
C SER A 16 -14.87 -6.11 -24.20
N PRO A 17 -15.58 -5.12 -23.68
CA PRO A 17 -15.14 -4.42 -22.47
C PRO A 17 -14.89 -5.48 -21.37
N PRO A 18 -13.92 -5.27 -20.47
CA PRO A 18 -13.68 -6.21 -19.40
C PRO A 18 -15.02 -6.54 -18.74
N THR A 19 -15.28 -7.82 -18.59
CA THR A 19 -16.48 -8.31 -17.91
C THR A 19 -16.57 -7.57 -16.59
N THR A 20 -17.72 -6.94 -16.32
CA THR A 20 -17.99 -6.23 -15.07
C THR A 20 -17.46 -7.09 -13.92
N PRO A 21 -16.53 -6.57 -13.07
CA PRO A 21 -16.05 -7.34 -11.94
C PRO A 21 -17.23 -7.88 -11.14
N LEU A 22 -17.15 -9.11 -10.67
CA LEU A 22 -18.23 -9.71 -9.88
C LEU A 22 -18.49 -8.83 -8.66
N ALA A 23 -19.75 -8.66 -8.27
CA ALA A 23 -20.11 -7.85 -7.12
C ALA A 23 -19.50 -8.43 -5.83
N PHE A 24 -18.88 -7.59 -5.02
CA PHE A 24 -18.39 -7.99 -3.69
C PHE A 24 -19.52 -8.63 -2.87
N GLY A 25 -19.20 -9.72 -2.18
CA GLY A 25 -20.15 -10.41 -1.29
C GLY A 25 -21.04 -11.44 -1.97
N THR A 26 -20.97 -11.65 -3.30
CA THR A 26 -21.56 -12.81 -3.94
C THR A 26 -20.60 -14.00 -3.89
N SER A 27 -20.21 -14.41 -2.68
CA SER A 27 -19.40 -15.62 -2.49
C SER A 27 -20.10 -16.83 -3.15
N ARG A 28 -19.41 -17.50 -4.05
CA ARG A 28 -19.90 -18.74 -4.71
C ARG A 28 -19.93 -19.95 -3.78
N SER A 29 -19.47 -19.81 -2.53
CA SER A 29 -19.37 -20.94 -1.62
C SER A 29 -19.95 -20.63 -0.25
N ALA A 30 -20.99 -21.34 0.10
CA ALA A 30 -21.56 -21.37 1.44
C ALA A 30 -20.64 -22.00 2.52
N ALA A 31 -19.40 -22.35 2.19
CA ALA A 31 -18.36 -22.83 3.09
C ALA A 31 -16.97 -22.60 2.47
N SER A 32 -16.47 -21.37 2.47
CA SER A 32 -15.05 -21.17 2.25
C SER A 32 -14.27 -21.93 3.32
N THR A 33 -13.44 -22.90 2.90
CA THR A 33 -12.51 -23.63 3.79
C THR A 33 -11.26 -22.79 4.09
N ARG A 34 -11.20 -21.56 3.54
CA ARG A 34 -10.08 -20.66 3.74
C ARG A 34 -10.02 -20.20 5.21
N PRO A 35 -8.82 -20.03 5.79
CA PRO A 35 -8.64 -19.44 7.11
C PRO A 35 -9.20 -17.98 7.12
N ALA A 36 -9.39 -17.43 8.30
CA ALA A 36 -9.61 -16.00 8.48
C ALA A 36 -8.43 -15.25 7.86
N LEU A 37 -8.66 -14.06 7.30
CA LEU A 37 -7.61 -13.28 6.64
C LEU A 37 -7.29 -11.99 7.38
N ILE A 38 -6.07 -11.50 7.16
CA ILE A 38 -5.65 -10.14 7.50
C ILE A 38 -5.45 -9.38 6.18
N ASP A 39 -6.23 -8.34 6.00
CA ASP A 39 -6.12 -7.45 4.83
C ASP A 39 -5.22 -6.28 5.18
N CYS A 40 -4.12 -6.16 4.44
CA CYS A 40 -3.08 -5.16 4.71
C CYS A 40 -3.24 -3.87 3.90
N ASP A 41 -4.29 -3.76 3.07
CA ASP A 41 -4.61 -2.56 2.31
C ASP A 41 -6.13 -2.40 2.17
N LEU A 42 -6.70 -1.65 3.11
CA LEU A 42 -8.11 -1.35 3.15
C LEU A 42 -8.30 0.17 3.22
N HIS A 43 -8.98 0.75 2.23
CA HIS A 43 -9.16 2.18 2.18
C HIS A 43 -10.43 2.64 2.87
N ASN A 44 -10.23 3.51 3.86
CA ASN A 44 -11.30 4.25 4.50
C ASN A 44 -11.36 5.66 3.92
N GLU A 45 -12.52 6.00 3.36
CA GLU A 45 -12.76 7.24 2.64
C GLU A 45 -13.55 8.25 3.48
N LEU A 46 -13.29 9.53 3.24
CA LEU A 46 -14.08 10.61 3.84
C LEU A 46 -15.50 10.66 3.23
N HIS A 47 -16.48 11.13 3.99
CA HIS A 47 -17.90 11.22 3.58
C HIS A 47 -18.18 12.16 2.39
N GLY A 48 -17.25 12.55 1.63
CA GLY A 48 -17.41 13.46 0.49
C GLY A 48 -16.06 14.04 0.12
N ASP A 49 -15.61 15.03 0.85
CA ASP A 49 -14.31 15.65 0.65
C ASP A 49 -13.58 15.90 1.98
N VAL A 50 -12.47 16.60 1.90
CA VAL A 50 -11.61 16.93 3.05
C VAL A 50 -12.33 17.77 4.14
N LEU A 51 -13.45 18.41 3.81
CA LEU A 51 -14.26 19.16 4.80
C LEU A 51 -14.86 18.24 5.88
N ALA A 52 -14.95 16.93 5.62
CA ALA A 52 -15.31 15.95 6.65
C ALA A 52 -14.34 15.94 7.84
N LEU A 53 -13.12 16.46 7.68
CA LEU A 53 -12.14 16.60 8.76
C LEU A 53 -12.33 17.87 9.63
N VAL A 54 -13.23 18.79 9.23
CA VAL A 54 -13.46 20.03 9.99
C VAL A 54 -13.79 19.79 11.46
N PRO A 55 -14.61 18.81 11.86
CA PRO A 55 -14.89 18.56 13.28
C PRO A 55 -13.65 18.25 14.12
N TYR A 56 -12.60 17.73 13.51
CA TYR A 56 -11.37 17.27 14.15
C TYR A 56 -10.24 18.32 14.11
N LEU A 57 -10.44 19.44 13.41
CA LEU A 57 -9.43 20.49 13.25
C LEU A 57 -9.55 21.55 14.36
N PRO A 58 -8.43 22.17 14.80
CA PRO A 58 -8.45 23.42 15.57
C PRO A 58 -9.06 24.57 14.76
N ASP A 59 -9.71 25.54 15.44
CA ASP A 59 -10.47 26.64 14.80
C ASP A 59 -9.68 27.46 13.78
N ARG A 60 -8.38 27.67 14.01
CA ARG A 60 -7.48 28.31 13.05
C ARG A 60 -7.51 27.57 11.70
N TRP A 61 -7.39 26.25 11.75
CA TRP A 61 -7.25 25.41 10.56
C TRP A 61 -8.60 25.06 9.93
N LYS A 62 -9.70 25.09 10.71
CA LYS A 62 -11.06 25.04 10.15
C LYS A 62 -11.27 26.20 9.19
N ARG A 63 -11.05 27.43 9.66
CA ARG A 63 -11.19 28.63 8.82
C ARG A 63 -10.26 28.62 7.62
N HIS A 64 -9.01 28.11 7.79
CA HIS A 64 -8.08 28.00 6.67
C HIS A 64 -8.60 27.03 5.62
N LEU A 65 -9.03 25.83 6.03
CA LEU A 65 -9.57 24.82 5.14
C LEU A 65 -10.83 25.30 4.40
N GLU A 66 -11.77 25.90 5.13
CA GLU A 66 -13.02 26.43 4.56
C GLU A 66 -12.78 27.58 3.56
N THR A 67 -11.74 28.40 3.78
CA THR A 67 -11.45 29.57 2.94
C THR A 67 -10.58 29.23 1.73
N PHE A 68 -9.55 28.41 1.91
CA PHE A 68 -8.49 28.17 0.93
C PHE A 68 -8.46 26.73 0.39
N GLY A 69 -9.16 25.80 1.04
CA GLY A 69 -9.13 24.40 0.70
C GLY A 69 -7.79 23.72 1.03
N VAL A 70 -7.54 22.60 0.36
CA VAL A 70 -6.27 21.87 0.40
C VAL A 70 -5.58 21.94 -0.95
N ARG A 71 -4.26 21.86 -0.93
CA ARG A 71 -3.52 21.59 -2.15
C ARG A 71 -3.80 20.15 -2.58
N SER A 72 -4.40 19.98 -3.74
CA SER A 72 -4.41 18.70 -4.42
C SER A 72 -3.01 18.39 -4.96
N PRO A 73 -2.61 17.12 -5.03
CA PRO A 73 -1.38 16.74 -5.69
C PRO A 73 -1.34 17.34 -7.10
N ALA A 74 -0.28 18.11 -7.42
CA ALA A 74 -0.09 18.60 -8.76
C ALA A 74 0.09 17.40 -9.70
N GLY A 75 -0.58 17.42 -10.85
CA GLY A 75 -0.59 16.29 -11.75
C GLY A 75 -1.48 15.15 -11.27
N GLY A 76 -2.44 15.43 -10.38
CA GLY A 76 -3.43 14.45 -9.98
C GLY A 76 -3.98 13.68 -11.17
N PHE A 77 -4.42 12.48 -10.96
CA PHE A 77 -4.77 11.49 -11.96
C PHE A 77 -5.27 12.09 -13.27
N TYR A 78 -4.48 11.95 -14.30
CA TYR A 78 -4.82 12.32 -15.66
C TYR A 78 -4.41 11.18 -16.61
N PRO A 79 -5.31 10.74 -17.45
CA PRO A 79 -6.73 11.11 -17.53
C PRO A 79 -7.52 10.66 -16.29
N ARG A 80 -8.64 11.35 -15.99
CA ARG A 80 -9.53 10.99 -14.89
C ARG A 80 -10.11 9.60 -15.13
N PHE A 81 -10.11 8.75 -14.11
CA PHE A 81 -10.66 7.39 -14.15
C PHE A 81 -11.68 7.18 -13.01
N MET A 82 -12.32 6.05 -13.04
CA MET A 82 -13.21 5.62 -11.94
C MET A 82 -12.32 5.10 -10.80
N ASP A 83 -12.35 5.78 -9.67
CA ASP A 83 -11.48 5.50 -8.53
C ASP A 83 -12.00 4.38 -7.61
N HIS A 84 -13.30 4.07 -7.67
CA HIS A 84 -13.95 3.09 -6.80
C HIS A 84 -14.89 2.18 -7.59
N ARG A 85 -15.12 0.99 -7.03
CA ARG A 85 -16.13 0.06 -7.52
C ARG A 85 -17.53 0.62 -7.26
N GLU A 86 -18.42 0.54 -8.26
CA GLU A 86 -19.82 0.97 -8.13
C GLU A 86 -20.58 0.15 -7.09
N ASP A 87 -20.32 -1.15 -6.99
CA ASP A 87 -20.95 -2.05 -6.02
C ASP A 87 -20.48 -1.83 -4.58
N ALA A 88 -19.36 -1.14 -4.37
CA ALA A 88 -18.88 -0.73 -3.05
C ALA A 88 -19.52 0.59 -2.55
N ARG A 89 -20.37 1.21 -3.35
CA ARG A 89 -21.12 2.41 -2.95
C ARG A 89 -22.25 2.04 -1.99
N PRO A 90 -22.29 2.62 -0.78
CA PRO A 90 -23.34 2.33 0.19
C PRO A 90 -24.73 2.80 -0.29
N PRO A 91 -25.81 2.16 0.19
CA PRO A 91 -27.18 2.56 -0.15
C PRO A 91 -27.55 4.00 0.21
N SER A 92 -26.82 4.61 1.13
CA SER A 92 -26.96 6.04 1.47
C SER A 92 -26.61 6.99 0.31
N GLY A 93 -25.95 6.48 -0.74
CA GLY A 93 -25.42 7.26 -1.86
C GLY A 93 -24.09 7.98 -1.55
N ARG A 94 -23.50 7.76 -0.39
CA ARG A 94 -22.17 8.26 -0.06
C ARG A 94 -21.08 7.59 -0.91
N ARG A 95 -19.86 8.07 -0.77
CA ARG A 95 -18.70 7.50 -1.47
C ARG A 95 -18.42 6.07 -1.00
N ALA A 96 -17.95 5.19 -1.89
CA ALA A 96 -17.49 3.88 -1.52
C ALA A 96 -16.39 3.98 -0.45
N GLY A 97 -16.32 3.02 0.49
CA GLY A 97 -15.35 3.06 1.59
C GLY A 97 -15.58 4.13 2.65
N SER A 98 -16.72 4.86 2.64
CA SER A 98 -16.96 5.95 3.61
C SER A 98 -17.86 5.58 4.79
N GLU A 99 -18.34 4.34 4.85
CA GLU A 99 -19.24 3.86 5.91
C GLU A 99 -18.78 2.53 6.47
N VAL A 100 -18.29 2.52 7.70
CA VAL A 100 -17.80 1.31 8.37
C VAL A 100 -18.85 0.20 8.44
N ALA A 101 -20.12 0.55 8.65
CA ALA A 101 -21.21 -0.44 8.72
C ALA A 101 -21.44 -1.15 7.37
N PHE A 102 -21.31 -0.42 6.27
CA PHE A 102 -21.42 -0.99 4.94
C PHE A 102 -20.18 -1.83 4.58
N THR A 103 -18.98 -1.32 4.84
CA THR A 103 -17.73 -2.08 4.70
C THR A 103 -17.77 -3.38 5.50
N ARG A 104 -18.30 -3.35 6.72
CA ARG A 104 -18.51 -4.55 7.55
C ARG A 104 -19.39 -5.57 6.83
N SER A 105 -20.58 -5.15 6.40
CA SER A 105 -21.57 -6.07 5.82
C SER A 105 -21.19 -6.57 4.43
N GLN A 106 -20.50 -5.75 3.64
CA GLN A 106 -20.13 -6.10 2.28
C GLN A 106 -18.80 -6.85 2.18
N TYR A 107 -17.84 -6.53 3.06
CA TYR A 107 -16.47 -7.02 2.93
C TYR A 107 -16.00 -7.80 4.16
N LEU A 108 -15.99 -7.18 5.36
CA LEU A 108 -15.35 -7.80 6.52
C LEU A 108 -16.04 -9.11 6.95
N ASP A 109 -17.37 -9.15 6.96
CA ASP A 109 -18.13 -10.32 7.40
C ASP A 109 -18.15 -11.43 6.35
N PRO A 110 -18.49 -11.16 5.06
CA PRO A 110 -18.55 -12.21 4.05
C PRO A 110 -17.20 -12.90 3.81
N PHE A 111 -16.11 -12.16 3.88
CA PHE A 111 -14.77 -12.71 3.65
C PHE A 111 -14.05 -13.15 4.94
N ARG A 112 -14.71 -13.07 6.09
CA ARG A 112 -14.17 -13.48 7.38
C ARG A 112 -12.86 -12.75 7.71
N VAL A 113 -12.81 -11.44 7.45
CA VAL A 113 -11.65 -10.60 7.76
C VAL A 113 -11.45 -10.58 9.28
N ALA A 114 -10.32 -11.11 9.73
CA ALA A 114 -9.94 -11.10 11.14
C ALA A 114 -9.40 -9.72 11.54
N TYR A 115 -8.58 -9.14 10.67
CA TYR A 115 -8.08 -7.77 10.79
C TYR A 115 -8.02 -7.10 9.42
N GLY A 116 -8.44 -5.82 9.36
CA GLY A 116 -8.24 -4.94 8.21
C GLY A 116 -7.35 -3.76 8.61
N ILE A 117 -6.30 -3.49 7.84
CA ILE A 117 -5.38 -2.39 8.11
C ILE A 117 -5.75 -1.21 7.22
N LEU A 118 -6.20 -0.13 7.83
CA LEU A 118 -6.67 1.07 7.15
C LEU A 118 -5.51 1.91 6.62
N ILE A 119 -5.62 2.32 5.35
CA ILE A 119 -4.70 3.22 4.67
C ILE A 119 -5.50 4.38 4.05
N PRO A 120 -5.77 5.46 4.80
CA PRO A 120 -6.50 6.60 4.27
C PRO A 120 -5.66 7.40 3.28
N LEU A 121 -6.24 7.76 2.12
CA LEU A 121 -5.58 8.60 1.14
C LEU A 121 -5.70 10.08 1.52
N SER A 122 -4.99 10.46 2.59
CA SER A 122 -5.06 11.81 3.16
C SER A 122 -4.22 12.82 2.38
N PRO A 123 -4.71 14.06 2.16
CA PRO A 123 -3.93 15.12 1.56
C PRO A 123 -2.87 15.73 2.50
N ALA A 124 -2.77 15.29 3.75
CA ALA A 124 -1.90 15.87 4.77
C ALA A 124 -0.44 15.96 4.34
N ALA A 125 0.07 14.87 3.76
CA ALA A 125 1.44 14.79 3.30
C ALA A 125 1.77 15.74 2.13
N ASN A 126 0.77 16.19 1.38
CA ASN A 126 0.94 17.02 0.18
C ASN A 126 0.91 18.53 0.44
N GLN A 127 0.72 18.97 1.68
CA GLN A 127 0.62 20.38 2.01
C GLN A 127 1.99 21.03 2.09
N GLN A 128 2.16 22.17 1.39
CA GLN A 128 3.41 22.95 1.46
C GLN A 128 3.51 23.77 2.76
N ASN A 129 2.37 24.10 3.36
CA ASN A 129 2.33 24.59 4.72
C ASN A 129 2.35 23.36 5.65
N HIS A 130 3.51 23.03 6.18
CA HIS A 130 3.73 21.82 6.97
C HIS A 130 2.92 21.83 8.28
N GLU A 131 2.70 23.00 8.89
CA GLU A 131 1.83 23.14 10.08
C GLU A 131 0.36 22.79 9.75
N PHE A 132 -0.11 23.19 8.57
CA PHE A 132 -1.43 22.80 8.11
C PHE A 132 -1.48 21.31 7.76
N GLY A 133 -0.45 20.79 7.11
CA GLY A 133 -0.29 19.36 6.85
C GLY A 133 -0.34 18.53 8.15
N ALA A 134 0.37 18.98 9.19
CA ALA A 134 0.34 18.33 10.51
C ALA A 134 -1.05 18.36 11.15
N ALA A 135 -1.76 19.49 11.06
CA ALA A 135 -3.12 19.60 11.58
C ALA A 135 -4.10 18.66 10.83
N LEU A 136 -3.95 18.54 9.51
CA LEU A 136 -4.74 17.58 8.72
C LEU A 136 -4.41 16.13 9.06
N ALA A 137 -3.12 15.81 9.28
CA ALA A 137 -2.69 14.48 9.71
C ALA A 137 -3.31 14.11 11.05
N THR A 138 -3.22 15.01 12.04
CA THR A 138 -3.85 14.86 13.35
C THR A 138 -5.36 14.64 13.23
N ALA A 139 -6.04 15.49 12.44
CA ALA A 139 -7.49 15.38 12.21
C ALA A 139 -7.88 14.06 11.53
N CYS A 140 -7.10 13.60 10.55
CA CYS A 140 -7.31 12.33 9.88
C CYS A 140 -7.17 11.14 10.86
N ASN A 141 -6.13 11.16 11.69
CA ASN A 141 -5.93 10.11 12.69
C ASN A 141 -7.02 10.12 13.78
N ASP A 142 -7.53 11.29 14.18
CA ASP A 142 -8.66 11.41 15.12
C ASP A 142 -9.96 10.91 14.48
N TRP A 143 -10.18 11.22 13.22
CA TRP A 143 -11.31 10.72 12.42
C TRP A 143 -11.26 9.18 12.29
N GLN A 144 -10.10 8.61 11.99
CA GLN A 144 -9.95 7.14 11.94
C GLN A 144 -10.38 6.49 13.26
N VAL A 145 -9.99 7.07 14.40
CA VAL A 145 -10.40 6.55 15.71
C VAL A 145 -11.91 6.60 15.87
N ALA A 146 -12.52 7.77 15.67
CA ALA A 146 -13.93 8.00 15.96
C ALA A 146 -14.87 7.25 15.00
N GLU A 147 -14.55 7.24 13.71
CA GLU A 147 -15.48 6.76 12.68
C GLU A 147 -15.21 5.30 12.26
N TRP A 148 -13.99 4.78 12.53
CA TRP A 148 -13.60 3.45 12.06
C TRP A 148 -13.15 2.51 13.18
N LEU A 149 -12.19 2.92 14.02
CA LEU A 149 -11.58 2.03 15.00
C LEU A 149 -12.47 1.77 16.22
N ASP A 150 -13.21 2.78 16.68
CA ASP A 150 -14.14 2.62 17.82
C ASP A 150 -15.36 1.76 17.45
N PRO A 151 -16.00 1.92 16.27
CA PRO A 151 -17.15 1.09 15.91
C PRO A 151 -16.78 -0.31 15.37
N GLU A 152 -15.52 -0.59 14.97
CA GLU A 152 -15.10 -1.89 14.41
C GLU A 152 -13.78 -2.38 15.00
N PRO A 153 -13.80 -3.29 15.98
CA PRO A 153 -12.60 -3.72 16.70
C PRO A 153 -11.62 -4.55 15.87
N ARG A 154 -12.02 -5.06 14.71
CA ARG A 154 -11.13 -5.78 13.78
C ARG A 154 -10.20 -4.85 13.01
N LEU A 155 -10.47 -3.55 13.01
CA LEU A 155 -9.65 -2.62 12.25
C LEU A 155 -8.38 -2.21 13.00
N ARG A 156 -7.35 -2.01 12.21
CA ARG A 156 -6.08 -1.39 12.58
C ARG A 156 -5.87 -0.21 11.64
N ALA A 157 -4.97 0.70 11.98
CA ALA A 157 -4.79 1.90 11.19
C ALA A 157 -3.33 2.24 10.94
N SER A 158 -3.12 2.99 9.86
CA SER A 158 -1.88 3.69 9.57
C SER A 158 -1.89 5.07 10.21
N ILE A 159 -0.80 5.45 10.85
CA ILE A 159 -0.61 6.83 11.30
C ILE A 159 -0.29 7.69 10.07
N VAL A 160 -1.18 8.61 9.75
CA VAL A 160 -0.92 9.65 8.75
C VAL A 160 -0.02 10.72 9.35
N VAL A 161 1.03 11.09 8.64
CA VAL A 161 2.02 12.08 9.10
C VAL A 161 2.43 13.03 7.96
N PRO A 162 2.86 14.26 8.26
CA PRO A 162 3.48 15.18 7.29
C PRO A 162 4.95 14.76 7.07
N ILE A 163 5.20 13.74 6.25
CA ILE A 163 6.55 13.13 6.10
C ILE A 163 7.64 14.13 5.73
N GLU A 164 7.29 15.23 5.06
CA GLU A 164 8.26 16.26 4.63
C GLU A 164 8.65 17.24 5.76
N ALA A 165 7.99 17.13 6.92
CA ALA A 165 8.32 17.83 8.15
C ALA A 165 8.55 16.79 9.26
N PRO A 166 9.72 16.16 9.33
CA PRO A 166 9.97 15.00 10.21
C PRO A 166 9.76 15.28 11.70
N ASP A 167 10.02 16.47 12.17
CA ASP A 167 9.76 16.90 13.55
C ASP A 167 8.26 16.88 13.89
N LEU A 168 7.42 17.38 12.99
CA LEU A 168 5.96 17.32 13.13
C LEU A 168 5.44 15.89 12.96
N ALA A 169 6.03 15.12 12.05
CA ALA A 169 5.71 13.71 11.88
C ALA A 169 6.00 12.90 13.15
N VAL A 170 7.17 13.08 13.77
CA VAL A 170 7.56 12.42 15.03
C VAL A 170 6.60 12.80 16.16
N ALA A 171 6.20 14.07 16.25
CA ALA A 171 5.23 14.52 17.25
C ALA A 171 3.89 13.76 17.12
N GLU A 172 3.40 13.57 15.90
CA GLU A 172 2.16 12.84 15.64
C GLU A 172 2.31 11.33 15.89
N ILE A 173 3.44 10.73 15.52
CA ILE A 173 3.75 9.33 15.83
C ILE A 173 3.67 9.11 17.36
N ARG A 174 4.37 9.94 18.14
CA ARG A 174 4.37 9.84 19.60
C ARG A 174 2.98 10.02 20.20
N ARG A 175 2.17 10.90 19.62
CA ARG A 175 0.79 11.11 20.06
C ARG A 175 -0.07 9.85 19.89
N ARG A 176 0.14 9.09 18.80
CA ARG A 176 -0.69 7.93 18.46
C ARG A 176 -0.11 6.58 18.88
N ALA A 177 1.18 6.48 19.11
CA ALA A 177 1.86 5.22 19.38
C ALA A 177 1.37 4.48 20.65
N SER A 178 0.69 5.17 21.58
CA SER A 178 0.09 4.55 22.75
C SER A 178 -1.24 3.81 22.46
N ASP A 179 -1.87 4.07 21.31
CA ASP A 179 -3.06 3.33 20.87
C ASP A 179 -2.62 2.11 20.03
N PRO A 180 -2.75 0.87 20.56
CA PRO A 180 -2.26 -0.34 19.89
C PRO A 180 -2.99 -0.66 18.58
N ARG A 181 -4.03 0.08 18.24
CA ARG A 181 -4.75 -0.07 16.97
C ARG A 181 -3.99 0.58 15.82
N PHE A 182 -3.08 1.51 16.08
CA PHE A 182 -2.15 2.02 15.07
C PHE A 182 -0.92 1.11 15.00
N VAL A 183 -0.70 0.48 13.84
CA VAL A 183 0.32 -0.56 13.67
C VAL A 183 1.44 -0.15 12.72
N GLN A 184 1.28 0.95 12.01
CA GLN A 184 2.22 1.42 10.99
C GLN A 184 2.14 2.93 10.76
N VAL A 185 3.18 3.48 10.12
CA VAL A 185 3.28 4.88 9.69
C VAL A 185 3.26 4.93 8.17
N GLN A 186 2.44 5.80 7.60
CA GLN A 186 2.24 5.89 6.16
C GLN A 186 3.17 6.89 5.50
N PHE A 187 3.94 6.39 4.52
CA PHE A 187 4.62 7.18 3.51
C PHE A 187 3.87 7.13 2.19
N THR A 188 3.98 8.18 1.40
CA THR A 188 3.56 8.16 -0.01
C THR A 188 4.63 7.48 -0.86
N GLY A 189 4.25 6.87 -1.96
CA GLY A 189 5.19 6.20 -2.87
C GLY A 189 6.20 7.15 -3.53
N ARG A 190 5.86 8.45 -3.60
CA ARG A 190 6.67 9.50 -4.24
C ARG A 190 6.93 10.66 -3.27
N PRO A 191 7.75 10.46 -2.22
CA PRO A 191 8.20 11.56 -1.35
C PRO A 191 9.08 12.54 -2.13
N GLN A 192 9.35 13.72 -1.55
CA GLN A 192 10.21 14.73 -2.20
C GLN A 192 11.63 14.24 -2.47
N GLU A 193 12.14 13.38 -1.60
CA GLU A 193 13.45 12.77 -1.70
C GLU A 193 13.33 11.24 -1.56
N PRO A 194 14.26 10.45 -2.09
CA PRO A 194 14.26 9.00 -1.88
C PRO A 194 14.23 8.65 -0.38
N MET A 195 13.49 7.61 -0.01
CA MET A 195 13.19 7.25 1.38
C MET A 195 14.44 6.98 2.24
N GLY A 196 15.60 6.65 1.66
CA GLY A 196 16.84 6.46 2.41
C GLY A 196 17.44 7.73 3.00
N ARG A 197 17.05 8.92 2.51
CA ARG A 197 17.64 10.19 2.90
C ARG A 197 17.52 10.46 4.41
N ARG A 198 18.58 11.03 4.98
CA ARG A 198 18.69 11.33 6.41
C ARG A 198 17.59 12.23 6.95
N LYS A 199 16.94 13.01 6.06
CA LYS A 199 15.75 13.79 6.39
C LYS A 199 14.67 12.96 7.06
N TYR A 200 14.45 11.70 6.63
CA TYR A 200 13.40 10.84 7.15
C TYR A 200 13.83 9.97 8.35
N TRP A 201 15.11 9.96 8.71
CA TRP A 201 15.64 9.13 9.79
C TRP A 201 14.96 9.35 11.16
N PRO A 202 14.60 10.60 11.57
CA PRO A 202 13.86 10.80 12.81
C PRO A 202 12.52 10.05 12.84
N ILE A 203 11.85 9.90 11.67
CA ILE A 203 10.61 9.11 11.57
C ILE A 203 10.91 7.63 11.79
N TYR A 204 11.99 7.10 11.19
CA TYR A 204 12.39 5.69 11.36
C TYR A 204 12.81 5.38 12.80
N GLU A 205 13.50 6.31 13.46
CA GLU A 205 13.83 6.18 14.86
C GLU A 205 12.58 6.08 15.74
N ALA A 206 11.59 6.95 15.51
CA ALA A 206 10.31 6.88 16.21
C ALA A 206 9.53 5.59 15.89
N CYS A 207 9.52 5.15 14.63
CA CYS A 207 8.89 3.89 14.28
C CYS A 207 9.53 2.70 15.01
N GLN A 208 10.86 2.64 15.07
CA GLN A 208 11.57 1.58 15.79
C GLN A 208 11.32 1.66 17.31
N GLU A 209 11.31 2.86 17.90
CA GLU A 209 11.03 3.10 19.33
C GLU A 209 9.68 2.49 19.74
N TYR A 210 8.65 2.62 18.89
CA TYR A 210 7.29 2.15 19.18
C TYR A 210 6.92 0.82 18.49
N GLY A 211 7.84 0.17 17.80
CA GLY A 211 7.58 -1.09 17.10
C GLY A 211 6.66 -0.97 15.89
N LEU A 212 6.46 0.26 15.37
CA LEU A 212 5.62 0.55 14.21
C LEU A 212 6.34 0.18 12.91
N LYS A 213 5.58 -0.29 11.92
CA LYS A 213 6.09 -0.54 10.56
C LYS A 213 6.01 0.75 9.75
N VAL A 214 6.85 0.88 8.74
CA VAL A 214 6.73 1.94 7.74
C VAL A 214 6.07 1.34 6.51
N ILE A 215 5.01 1.96 6.01
CA ILE A 215 4.47 1.58 4.70
C ILE A 215 4.80 2.63 3.66
N SER A 216 5.05 2.19 2.42
CA SER A 216 5.11 3.05 1.25
C SER A 216 3.98 2.63 0.31
N HIS A 217 2.92 3.45 0.29
CA HIS A 217 1.76 3.22 -0.57
C HIS A 217 2.02 3.78 -1.97
N ALA A 218 1.61 3.05 -3.02
CA ALA A 218 1.91 3.34 -4.42
C ALA A 218 1.56 4.77 -4.83
N PHE A 219 0.40 5.24 -4.45
CA PHE A 219 -0.10 6.55 -4.82
C PHE A 219 0.23 7.62 -3.77
N GLY A 220 0.03 8.84 -4.16
CA GLY A 220 0.46 10.00 -3.40
C GLY A 220 1.77 10.57 -3.93
N SER A 221 1.77 11.85 -4.25
CA SER A 221 2.95 12.53 -4.80
C SER A 221 2.99 13.97 -4.35
N TYR A 222 4.21 14.48 -4.25
CA TYR A 222 4.46 15.90 -4.06
C TYR A 222 4.51 16.69 -5.37
N GLY A 223 3.74 16.26 -6.40
CA GLY A 223 3.78 16.86 -7.71
C GLY A 223 4.96 16.38 -8.54
N GLN A 224 5.40 15.15 -8.30
CA GLN A 224 6.42 14.47 -9.11
C GLN A 224 5.78 13.39 -10.00
N PRO A 225 6.34 13.12 -11.19
CA PRO A 225 5.90 11.99 -12.00
C PRO A 225 6.19 10.67 -11.31
N ILE A 226 5.52 9.61 -11.74
CA ILE A 226 5.69 8.26 -11.17
C ILE A 226 7.11 7.72 -11.33
N THR A 227 7.78 8.12 -12.39
CA THR A 227 9.17 7.74 -12.68
C THR A 227 9.99 8.94 -13.11
N GLY A 228 11.32 8.80 -13.14
CA GLY A 228 12.24 9.78 -13.69
C GLY A 228 12.08 10.05 -15.19
N ALA A 229 11.26 9.27 -15.91
CA ALA A 229 10.98 9.46 -17.33
C ALA A 229 10.03 10.65 -17.62
N GLY A 230 9.36 11.17 -16.58
CA GLY A 230 8.46 12.32 -16.72
C GLY A 230 6.98 11.94 -16.50
N TRP A 231 6.11 12.88 -16.89
CA TRP A 231 4.66 12.73 -16.69
C TRP A 231 4.05 11.76 -17.72
N PRO A 232 3.23 10.80 -17.28
CA PRO A 232 2.54 9.88 -18.18
C PRO A 232 1.44 10.59 -18.98
N SER A 233 1.11 10.05 -20.15
CA SER A 233 0.00 10.50 -21.00
C SER A 233 -1.28 9.72 -20.75
N PHE A 234 -1.16 8.46 -20.28
CA PHE A 234 -2.27 7.55 -20.04
C PHE A 234 -2.25 7.08 -18.60
N TYR A 235 -3.45 6.86 -18.02
CA TYR A 235 -3.58 6.29 -16.69
C TYR A 235 -2.89 4.91 -16.56
N LEU A 236 -2.93 4.11 -17.62
CA LEU A 236 -2.20 2.83 -17.67
C LEU A 236 -0.71 2.96 -17.33
N GLU A 237 -0.07 4.03 -17.81
CA GLU A 237 1.36 4.29 -17.53
C GLU A 237 1.56 4.65 -16.05
N ASP A 238 0.64 5.46 -15.49
CA ASP A 238 0.69 5.85 -14.07
C ASP A 238 0.41 4.65 -13.16
N HIS A 239 -0.56 3.81 -13.50
CA HIS A 239 -0.96 2.64 -12.71
C HIS A 239 0.10 1.52 -12.69
N VAL A 240 0.82 1.31 -13.79
CA VAL A 240 1.91 0.30 -13.88
C VAL A 240 3.23 0.83 -13.31
N GLY A 241 3.35 2.14 -13.16
CA GLY A 241 4.59 2.82 -12.75
C GLY A 241 5.03 2.69 -11.29
N PRO A 242 4.17 2.45 -10.29
CA PRO A 242 4.52 2.50 -8.87
C PRO A 242 5.68 1.59 -8.48
N ALA A 243 5.77 0.40 -9.05
CA ALA A 243 6.90 -0.53 -8.85
C ALA A 243 8.27 0.14 -9.08
N GLN A 244 8.41 1.03 -10.06
CA GLN A 244 9.67 1.71 -10.37
C GLN A 244 10.04 2.73 -9.28
N ALA A 245 9.06 3.46 -8.75
CA ALA A 245 9.27 4.38 -7.64
C ALA A 245 9.70 3.61 -6.38
N MET A 246 9.04 2.50 -6.08
CA MET A 246 9.38 1.66 -4.92
C MET A 246 10.76 1.00 -5.06
N GLN A 247 11.16 0.57 -6.25
CA GLN A 247 12.51 0.09 -6.52
C GLN A 247 13.56 1.15 -6.15
N ALA A 248 13.36 2.40 -6.58
CA ALA A 248 14.25 3.51 -6.25
C ALA A 248 14.30 3.78 -4.74
N ASN A 249 13.18 3.70 -4.05
CA ASN A 249 13.10 3.86 -2.60
C ASN A 249 13.83 2.74 -1.85
N ILE A 250 13.68 1.47 -2.24
CA ILE A 250 14.40 0.34 -1.64
C ILE A 250 15.91 0.47 -1.87
N ILE A 251 16.33 0.82 -3.09
CA ILE A 251 17.75 1.07 -3.38
C ILE A 251 18.31 2.13 -2.44
N SER A 252 17.57 3.23 -2.26
CA SER A 252 17.99 4.32 -1.38
C SER A 252 18.04 3.89 0.09
N LEU A 253 17.02 3.18 0.59
CA LEU A 253 16.98 2.67 1.98
C LEU A 253 18.21 1.79 2.29
N VAL A 254 18.58 0.92 1.36
CA VAL A 254 19.75 0.05 1.50
C VAL A 254 21.04 0.87 1.39
N ALA A 255 21.22 1.63 0.31
CA ALA A 255 22.47 2.32 0.01
C ALA A 255 22.83 3.40 1.03
N GLU A 256 21.84 4.09 1.61
CA GLU A 256 22.06 5.09 2.67
C GLU A 256 22.29 4.46 4.06
N GLY A 257 22.19 3.13 4.22
CA GLY A 257 22.43 2.41 5.46
C GLY A 257 21.32 2.55 6.51
N VAL A 258 20.07 2.76 6.06
CA VAL A 258 18.92 2.92 6.98
C VAL A 258 18.77 1.69 7.87
N PHE A 259 18.91 0.49 7.33
CA PHE A 259 18.72 -0.75 8.06
C PHE A 259 19.90 -1.12 8.99
N ASP A 260 21.11 -0.61 8.71
CA ASP A 260 22.23 -0.70 9.65
C ASP A 260 22.01 0.22 10.86
N ARG A 261 21.40 1.39 10.63
CA ARG A 261 21.08 2.36 11.69
C ARG A 261 19.84 1.96 12.49
N PHE A 262 18.85 1.35 11.84
CA PHE A 262 17.55 0.96 12.40
C PHE A 262 17.27 -0.52 12.15
N PRO A 263 17.93 -1.45 12.86
CA PRO A 263 17.92 -2.89 12.55
C PRO A 263 16.56 -3.57 12.76
N ASP A 264 15.66 -2.98 13.54
CA ASP A 264 14.32 -3.52 13.77
C ASP A 264 13.27 -2.93 12.82
N LEU A 265 13.65 -1.91 12.04
CA LEU A 265 12.73 -1.27 11.09
C LEU A 265 12.24 -2.26 10.03
N LYS A 266 10.93 -2.27 9.79
CA LYS A 266 10.30 -3.04 8.70
C LYS A 266 9.56 -2.08 7.79
N VAL A 267 9.70 -2.32 6.47
CA VAL A 267 9.07 -1.51 5.42
C VAL A 267 8.16 -2.40 4.60
N VAL A 268 6.92 -1.98 4.42
CA VAL A 268 5.94 -2.68 3.59
C VAL A 268 5.70 -1.87 2.32
N SER A 269 5.94 -2.51 1.19
CA SER A 269 5.62 -2.02 -0.15
C SER A 269 4.17 -2.33 -0.44
N VAL A 270 3.32 -1.31 -0.44
CA VAL A 270 1.88 -1.46 -0.63
C VAL A 270 1.50 -1.00 -2.03
N GLU A 271 0.77 -1.86 -2.76
CA GLU A 271 0.26 -1.58 -4.11
C GLU A 271 1.37 -1.34 -5.17
N ASN A 272 2.49 -2.04 -5.03
CA ASN A 272 3.63 -1.89 -5.96
C ASN A 272 4.04 -3.20 -6.65
N GLY A 273 3.27 -4.29 -6.47
CA GLY A 273 3.67 -5.63 -6.91
C GLY A 273 4.85 -6.20 -6.12
N ALA A 274 5.24 -7.43 -6.46
CA ALA A 274 6.31 -8.15 -5.76
C ALA A 274 7.27 -8.91 -6.70
N GLY A 275 6.85 -9.24 -7.92
CA GLY A 275 7.60 -10.08 -8.86
C GLY A 275 8.94 -9.49 -9.31
N TRP A 276 9.10 -8.20 -9.19
CA TRP A 276 10.34 -7.48 -9.52
C TRP A 276 11.42 -7.55 -8.41
N LEU A 277 11.05 -7.90 -7.17
CA LEU A 277 11.97 -7.93 -6.02
C LEU A 277 13.21 -8.83 -6.25
N PRO A 278 13.09 -10.09 -6.70
CA PRO A 278 14.26 -10.92 -6.92
C PRO A 278 15.24 -10.34 -7.95
N SER A 279 14.72 -9.79 -9.05
CA SER A 279 15.53 -9.16 -10.09
C SER A 279 16.27 -7.92 -9.58
N LEU A 280 15.63 -7.10 -8.75
CA LEU A 280 16.25 -5.97 -8.06
C LEU A 280 17.39 -6.44 -7.15
N MET A 281 17.15 -7.47 -6.33
CA MET A 281 18.14 -8.04 -5.42
C MET A 281 19.38 -8.54 -6.14
N TRP A 282 19.22 -9.28 -7.23
CA TRP A 282 20.35 -9.75 -8.04
C TRP A 282 21.14 -8.60 -8.62
N ARG A 283 20.45 -7.59 -9.14
CA ARG A 283 21.10 -6.40 -9.70
C ARG A 283 21.87 -5.62 -8.63
N LEU A 284 21.30 -5.46 -7.44
CA LEU A 284 21.94 -4.78 -6.32
C LEU A 284 23.20 -5.51 -5.87
N ASP A 285 23.15 -6.84 -5.68
CA ASP A 285 24.30 -7.62 -5.25
C ASP A 285 25.42 -7.60 -6.28
N ALA A 286 25.08 -7.75 -7.57
CA ALA A 286 26.07 -7.67 -8.65
C ALA A 286 26.75 -6.29 -8.70
N SER A 287 25.99 -5.22 -8.55
CA SER A 287 26.54 -3.85 -8.54
C SER A 287 27.38 -3.60 -7.28
N TRP A 288 26.90 -4.02 -6.12
CA TRP A 288 27.60 -3.86 -4.85
C TRP A 288 28.95 -4.59 -4.82
N SER A 289 29.04 -5.77 -5.44
CA SER A 289 30.32 -6.51 -5.52
C SER A 289 31.42 -5.72 -6.22
N LEU A 290 31.06 -4.82 -7.15
CA LEU A 290 31.96 -3.98 -7.91
C LEU A 290 32.16 -2.59 -7.32
N LEU A 291 31.18 -2.06 -6.61
CA LEU A 291 31.11 -0.69 -6.09
C LEU A 291 31.14 -0.63 -4.55
N ARG A 292 31.64 -1.68 -3.93
CA ARG A 292 31.60 -1.82 -2.46
C ARG A 292 32.28 -0.65 -1.72
N GLU A 293 33.30 -0.07 -2.32
CA GLU A 293 34.03 1.05 -1.73
C GLU A 293 33.20 2.35 -1.69
N GLU A 294 32.16 2.48 -2.53
CA GLU A 294 31.24 3.61 -2.49
C GLU A 294 30.31 3.56 -1.26
N VAL A 295 29.98 2.34 -0.80
CA VAL A 295 29.06 2.10 0.32
C VAL A 295 29.71 1.22 1.41
N PRO A 296 30.88 1.62 1.95
CA PRO A 296 31.66 0.81 2.87
C PRO A 296 30.98 0.54 4.22
N HIS A 297 29.93 1.28 4.53
CA HIS A 297 29.11 1.15 5.74
C HIS A 297 28.14 -0.04 5.70
N LEU A 298 27.84 -0.61 4.53
CA LEU A 298 26.96 -1.78 4.44
C LEU A 298 27.65 -3.03 5.01
N GLN A 299 27.01 -3.67 5.97
CA GLN A 299 27.56 -4.82 6.71
C GLN A 299 27.29 -6.15 6.01
N MET A 300 26.32 -6.22 5.09
CA MET A 300 25.91 -7.43 4.38
C MET A 300 25.52 -7.12 2.94
N ALA A 301 25.30 -8.16 2.15
CA ALA A 301 24.84 -8.00 0.77
C ALA A 301 23.47 -7.28 0.72
N PRO A 302 23.22 -6.40 -0.26
CA PRO A 302 21.96 -5.70 -0.42
C PRO A 302 20.72 -6.59 -0.37
N SER A 303 20.78 -7.78 -0.98
CA SER A 303 19.69 -8.74 -0.97
C SER A 303 19.33 -9.23 0.45
N GLU A 304 20.30 -9.29 1.37
CA GLU A 304 20.04 -9.68 2.76
C GLU A 304 19.26 -8.61 3.52
N TYR A 305 19.48 -7.31 3.23
CA TYR A 305 18.67 -6.24 3.77
C TYR A 305 17.22 -6.34 3.27
N VAL A 306 17.03 -6.59 1.97
CA VAL A 306 15.69 -6.78 1.40
C VAL A 306 14.97 -7.94 2.09
N ARG A 307 15.61 -9.10 2.23
CA ARG A 307 15.02 -10.26 2.91
C ARG A 307 14.68 -10.03 4.38
N ARG A 308 15.37 -9.13 5.06
CA ARG A 308 15.15 -8.90 6.49
C ARG A 308 14.16 -7.78 6.78
N HIS A 309 13.99 -6.84 5.85
CA HIS A 309 13.35 -5.56 6.14
C HIS A 309 12.19 -5.22 5.21
N ILE A 310 12.03 -5.90 4.06
CA ILE A 310 11.03 -5.55 3.06
C ILE A 310 9.93 -6.59 3.00
N TRP A 311 8.68 -6.14 3.07
CA TRP A 311 7.47 -6.89 2.78
C TRP A 311 6.75 -6.26 1.59
N ALA A 312 5.86 -7.02 0.93
CA ALA A 312 5.06 -6.51 -0.18
C ALA A 312 3.63 -7.05 -0.09
N THR A 313 2.67 -6.29 -0.61
CA THR A 313 1.27 -6.71 -0.69
C THR A 313 0.95 -7.41 -2.02
N THR A 314 -0.15 -8.16 -2.05
CA THR A 314 -0.57 -8.93 -3.23
C THR A 314 -1.22 -8.08 -4.30
N GLN A 315 -1.96 -7.03 -3.95
CA GLN A 315 -2.70 -6.23 -4.91
C GLN A 315 -1.91 -4.95 -5.27
N PRO A 316 -1.80 -4.58 -6.58
CA PRO A 316 -1.92 -5.48 -7.72
C PRO A 316 -0.69 -6.38 -7.83
N MET A 317 -0.88 -7.63 -8.24
CA MET A 317 0.22 -8.59 -8.40
C MET A 317 0.51 -8.82 -9.88
N GLU A 318 1.78 -9.10 -10.20
CA GLU A 318 2.16 -9.51 -11.54
C GLU A 318 1.66 -10.92 -11.82
N GLU A 319 0.59 -11.03 -12.60
CA GLU A 319 0.01 -12.30 -13.01
C GLU A 319 0.57 -12.76 -14.36
N PRO A 320 1.17 -13.96 -14.43
CA PRO A 320 1.56 -14.52 -15.72
C PRO A 320 0.36 -14.74 -16.61
N HIS A 321 0.51 -14.53 -17.93
CA HIS A 321 -0.55 -14.73 -18.91
C HIS A 321 -1.17 -16.15 -18.87
N GLN A 322 -0.38 -17.14 -18.48
CA GLN A 322 -0.84 -18.52 -18.31
C GLN A 322 -0.93 -18.84 -16.81
N PRO A 323 -2.12 -19.11 -16.26
CA PRO A 323 -2.30 -19.34 -14.82
C PRO A 323 -1.37 -20.41 -14.23
N HIS A 324 -1.03 -21.46 -14.99
CA HIS A 324 -0.12 -22.51 -14.52
C HIS A 324 1.31 -22.02 -14.26
N GLN A 325 1.74 -20.90 -14.85
CA GLN A 325 3.06 -20.30 -14.61
C GLN A 325 3.11 -19.52 -13.28
N PHE A 326 1.99 -19.38 -12.60
CA PHE A 326 1.97 -18.70 -11.30
C PHE A 326 2.80 -19.45 -10.24
N GLY A 327 2.90 -20.78 -10.36
CA GLY A 327 3.83 -21.58 -9.53
C GLY A 327 5.29 -21.16 -9.73
N GLU A 328 5.71 -20.93 -10.98
CA GLU A 328 7.06 -20.45 -11.31
C GLU A 328 7.32 -19.04 -10.76
N PHE A 329 6.30 -18.18 -10.76
CA PHE A 329 6.36 -16.87 -10.13
C PHE A 329 6.59 -16.97 -8.62
N ILE A 330 5.87 -17.83 -7.92
CA ILE A 330 6.07 -18.07 -6.48
C ILE A 330 7.47 -18.67 -6.22
N ASP A 331 7.92 -19.63 -7.03
CA ASP A 331 9.27 -20.20 -6.92
C ASP A 331 10.36 -19.14 -7.14
N HIS A 332 10.11 -18.19 -8.04
CA HIS A 332 10.99 -17.05 -8.29
C HIS A 332 11.11 -16.10 -7.09
N LEU A 333 10.06 -15.90 -6.35
CA LEU A 333 10.10 -15.13 -5.09
C LEU A 333 10.97 -15.84 -4.02
N GLY A 334 10.99 -17.18 -4.02
CA GLY A 334 11.76 -17.97 -3.06
C GLY A 334 11.38 -17.64 -1.61
N SER A 335 12.36 -17.32 -0.76
CA SER A 335 12.09 -16.96 0.65
C SER A 335 11.28 -15.66 0.83
N LEU A 336 11.16 -14.83 -0.19
CA LEU A 336 10.29 -13.64 -0.14
C LEU A 336 8.81 -14.00 -0.10
N ALA A 337 8.42 -15.22 -0.43
CA ALA A 337 7.02 -15.68 -0.26
C ALA A 337 6.55 -15.56 1.21
N ASP A 338 7.46 -15.64 2.18
CA ASP A 338 7.19 -15.43 3.60
C ASP A 338 7.01 -13.93 3.97
N HIS A 339 7.23 -13.03 3.02
CA HIS A 339 7.11 -11.58 3.16
C HIS A 339 5.97 -11.01 2.31
N ILE A 340 5.17 -11.86 1.68
CA ILE A 340 3.98 -11.44 0.94
C ILE A 340 2.78 -11.37 1.89
N LEU A 341 2.08 -10.25 1.83
CA LEU A 341 0.91 -9.95 2.65
C LEU A 341 -0.32 -9.84 1.75
N PHE A 342 -1.41 -10.47 2.14
CA PHE A 342 -2.66 -10.29 1.42
C PHE A 342 -3.14 -8.84 1.54
N ALA A 343 -3.60 -8.27 0.44
CA ALA A 343 -4.24 -6.97 0.35
C ALA A 343 -5.36 -7.02 -0.70
N SER A 344 -6.46 -6.38 -0.42
CA SER A 344 -7.58 -6.30 -1.36
C SER A 344 -7.62 -5.00 -2.15
N ASP A 345 -7.09 -3.93 -1.61
CA ASP A 345 -7.28 -2.57 -2.10
C ASP A 345 -8.77 -2.13 -2.12
N TYR A 346 -9.62 -2.77 -1.29
CA TYR A 346 -11.03 -2.38 -1.20
C TYR A 346 -11.16 -0.93 -0.71
N PRO A 347 -11.97 -0.07 -1.34
CA PRO A 347 -12.97 -0.33 -2.38
C PRO A 347 -12.59 0.15 -3.79
N HIS A 348 -11.31 0.20 -4.15
CA HIS A 348 -10.88 0.71 -5.44
C HIS A 348 -11.39 -0.14 -6.61
N TRP A 349 -11.32 0.41 -7.83
CA TRP A 349 -11.93 -0.18 -9.03
C TRP A 349 -11.36 -1.54 -9.41
N ASP A 350 -10.10 -1.78 -9.10
CA ASP A 350 -9.33 -3.01 -9.36
C ASP A 350 -9.11 -3.86 -8.09
N ALA A 351 -9.90 -3.58 -7.04
CA ALA A 351 -9.80 -4.31 -5.79
C ALA A 351 -10.01 -5.81 -5.98
N ASP A 352 -9.13 -6.60 -5.36
CA ASP A 352 -9.16 -8.06 -5.38
C ASP A 352 -10.17 -8.63 -4.39
N GLN A 353 -11.05 -9.51 -4.89
CA GLN A 353 -11.84 -10.32 -3.98
C GLN A 353 -10.98 -11.44 -3.38
N PRO A 354 -11.02 -11.64 -2.05
CA PRO A 354 -10.18 -12.64 -1.40
C PRO A 354 -10.28 -14.06 -1.99
N ASP A 355 -11.44 -14.45 -2.52
CA ASP A 355 -11.65 -15.79 -3.09
C ASP A 355 -11.16 -15.90 -4.55
N GLU A 356 -10.77 -14.80 -5.18
CA GLU A 356 -10.37 -14.69 -6.58
C GLU A 356 -9.01 -13.99 -6.77
N ALA A 357 -8.32 -13.66 -5.66
CA ALA A 357 -7.08 -12.88 -5.68
C ALA A 357 -5.88 -13.62 -6.31
N PHE A 358 -5.99 -14.91 -6.58
CA PHE A 358 -4.94 -15.67 -7.24
C PHE A 358 -5.48 -16.45 -8.43
N PRO A 359 -4.74 -16.51 -9.55
CA PRO A 359 -5.18 -17.20 -10.77
C PRO A 359 -5.19 -18.72 -10.62
N VAL A 360 -4.60 -19.23 -9.53
CA VAL A 360 -4.51 -20.66 -9.21
C VAL A 360 -4.78 -20.89 -7.73
N ARG A 361 -5.14 -22.11 -7.38
CA ARG A 361 -5.24 -22.53 -5.98
C ARG A 361 -3.84 -22.67 -5.40
N LEU A 362 -3.56 -21.94 -4.33
CA LEU A 362 -2.30 -22.04 -3.60
C LEU A 362 -2.22 -23.34 -2.76
N ALA A 363 -1.01 -23.81 -2.49
CA ALA A 363 -0.81 -24.84 -1.48
C ALA A 363 -1.29 -24.33 -0.11
N PRO A 364 -1.94 -25.17 0.72
CA PRO A 364 -2.59 -24.72 1.96
C PRO A 364 -1.67 -23.97 2.93
N GLU A 365 -0.41 -24.35 3.01
CA GLU A 365 0.59 -23.67 3.85
C GLU A 365 0.90 -22.26 3.33
N LEU A 366 1.10 -22.12 2.03
CA LEU A 366 1.36 -20.82 1.40
C LEU A 366 0.13 -19.93 1.46
N GLU A 367 -1.06 -20.49 1.23
CA GLU A 367 -2.34 -19.78 1.38
C GLU A 367 -2.47 -19.21 2.79
N TYR A 368 -2.27 -20.02 3.83
CA TYR A 368 -2.29 -19.57 5.21
C TYR A 368 -1.26 -18.47 5.49
N LYS A 369 -0.03 -18.63 5.00
CA LYS A 369 1.03 -17.62 5.19
C LYS A 369 0.62 -16.28 4.59
N ILE A 370 0.21 -16.24 3.33
CA ILE A 370 -0.12 -15.01 2.61
C ILE A 370 -1.37 -14.34 3.20
N TYR A 371 -2.44 -15.11 3.42
CA TYR A 371 -3.71 -14.54 3.89
C TYR A 371 -3.70 -14.16 5.37
N TYR A 372 -2.84 -14.78 6.18
CA TYR A 372 -2.88 -14.56 7.64
C TYR A 372 -1.50 -14.53 8.29
N GLY A 373 -0.73 -15.61 8.16
CA GLY A 373 0.43 -15.88 8.99
C GLY A 373 1.51 -14.82 8.92
N ASN A 374 1.83 -14.35 7.71
CA ASN A 374 2.86 -13.34 7.48
C ASN A 374 2.50 -12.00 8.12
N ALA A 375 1.25 -11.54 7.93
CA ALA A 375 0.77 -10.29 8.52
C ALA A 375 0.63 -10.40 10.05
N ALA A 376 0.13 -11.54 10.56
CA ALA A 376 0.04 -11.79 11.98
C ALA A 376 1.41 -11.71 12.67
N ALA A 377 2.44 -12.32 12.07
CA ALA A 377 3.81 -12.26 12.57
C ALA A 377 4.40 -10.85 12.48
N LEU A 378 4.20 -10.16 11.35
CA LEU A 378 4.76 -8.82 11.14
C LEU A 378 4.19 -7.79 12.11
N TYR A 379 2.87 -7.79 12.30
CA TYR A 379 2.16 -6.79 13.12
C TYR A 379 1.89 -7.23 14.56
N GLY A 380 2.25 -8.47 14.94
CA GLY A 380 1.97 -9.00 16.27
C GLY A 380 0.48 -9.20 16.54
N LEU A 381 -0.31 -9.52 15.50
CA LEU A 381 -1.75 -9.74 15.60
C LEU A 381 -2.01 -11.21 15.93
N GLY A 382 -2.54 -11.47 17.12
CA GLY A 382 -2.92 -12.82 17.54
C GLY A 382 -4.21 -13.32 16.87
N GLU A 383 -4.46 -14.64 16.97
CA GLU A 383 -5.76 -15.20 16.54
C GLU A 383 -6.90 -14.53 17.32
N THR A 384 -7.90 -14.03 16.60
CA THR A 384 -9.16 -13.59 17.21
C THR A 384 -9.85 -14.80 17.81
N LYS A 385 -9.99 -14.83 19.16
CA LYS A 385 -10.72 -15.86 19.88
C LYS A 385 -12.22 -15.82 19.59
#